data_90a4e0bf7dd58498a46a61c1b724eca6
#
_entry.id   90a4e0bf7dd58498a46a61c1b724eca6
#
_cell.length_a   1.000
_cell.length_b   1.000
_cell.length_c   1.000
_cell.angle_alpha   90.00
_cell.angle_beta   90.00
_cell.angle_gamma   90.00
#
_symmetry.space_group_name_H-M   'P 1'
#
loop_
_entity.id
_entity.type
_entity.pdbx_description
1 polymer ?
#
loop_
_entity_poly.entity_id
_entity_poly.type
_entity_poly.pdbx_seq_one_letter_code
_entity_poly.pdbx_strand_id
1 'polypeptide(L)'
;DRPYETAKADGIRCVSTLAALADTKPDVLVLCNPLKAMPQILGALKPLIDTDITTLTDVGSVKAMVREQVKAVGLEHCYVGAHPMAGNELSGWESSDPTLYDGALWAITVDENTEYQRFRAVATMIVDHCSNRLIVLDDATHDRCAALISHMPHVISTAMINELVANPNRNIAAALAAGSWRDMTRVALTD
;
A
#
# COMPACT_ATOMS: atom_id res chain seq x y z
N ASP A 1 12.58 16.76 8.14
CA ASP A 1 11.56 15.82 8.54
C ASP A 1 12.21 14.65 9.30
N ARG A 2 11.72 14.32 10.51
CA ARG A 2 12.35 13.34 11.41
C ARG A 2 12.52 11.95 10.77
N PRO A 3 11.53 11.37 10.06
CA PRO A 3 11.70 10.10 9.37
C PRO A 3 12.81 10.12 8.31
N TYR A 4 12.98 11.23 7.61
CA TYR A 4 14.04 11.40 6.61
C TYR A 4 15.44 11.32 7.23
N GLU A 5 15.66 12.02 8.34
CA GLU A 5 16.97 12.05 9.01
C GLU A 5 17.29 10.69 9.64
N THR A 6 16.29 10.01 10.20
CA THR A 6 16.45 8.67 10.78
C THR A 6 16.77 7.64 9.70
N ALA A 7 16.01 7.59 8.61
CA ALA A 7 16.26 6.69 7.48
C ALA A 7 17.67 6.89 6.89
N LYS A 8 18.10 8.13 6.77
CA LYS A 8 19.44 8.48 6.30
C LYS A 8 20.53 8.01 7.26
N ALA A 9 20.30 8.14 8.58
CA ALA A 9 21.23 7.64 9.60
C ALA A 9 21.34 6.10 9.57
N ASP A 10 20.25 5.40 9.22
CA ASP A 10 20.21 3.95 9.04
C ASP A 10 20.80 3.47 7.69
N GLY A 11 21.41 4.40 6.91
CA GLY A 11 22.12 4.08 5.68
C GLY A 11 21.25 4.07 4.43
N ILE A 12 19.97 4.46 4.51
CA ILE A 12 19.12 4.58 3.33
C ILE A 12 19.51 5.81 2.53
N ARG A 13 19.66 5.65 1.22
CA ARG A 13 19.91 6.77 0.30
C ARG A 13 18.64 7.61 0.15
N CYS A 14 18.59 8.73 0.86
CA CYS A 14 17.45 9.63 0.86
C CYS A 14 17.70 10.88 0.01
N VAL A 15 16.67 11.33 -0.69
CA VAL A 15 16.63 12.63 -1.38
C VAL A 15 15.42 13.42 -0.89
N SER A 16 15.52 14.76 -0.92
CA SER A 16 14.51 15.63 -0.30
C SER A 16 13.45 16.15 -1.27
N THR A 17 13.60 15.89 -2.57
CA THR A 17 12.67 16.36 -3.59
C THR A 17 12.37 15.29 -4.63
N LEU A 18 11.20 15.38 -5.26
CA LEU A 18 10.82 14.48 -6.37
C LEU A 18 11.75 14.67 -7.58
N ALA A 19 12.24 15.89 -7.84
CA ALA A 19 13.20 16.14 -8.90
C ALA A 19 14.50 15.36 -8.68
N ALA A 20 15.08 15.44 -7.49
CA ALA A 20 16.29 14.70 -7.16
C ALA A 20 16.09 13.18 -7.19
N LEU A 21 14.86 12.70 -6.91
CA LEU A 21 14.49 11.29 -7.09
C LEU A 21 14.42 10.92 -8.57
N ALA A 22 13.75 11.71 -9.39
CA ALA A 22 13.63 11.50 -10.84
C ALA A 22 14.98 11.53 -11.55
N ASP A 23 15.92 12.41 -11.13
CA ASP A 23 17.28 12.49 -11.66
C ASP A 23 18.06 11.17 -11.49
N THR A 24 17.66 10.29 -10.58
CA THR A 24 18.27 8.96 -10.43
C THR A 24 17.89 8.00 -11.57
N LYS A 25 16.89 8.33 -12.38
CA LYS A 25 16.34 7.53 -13.48
C LYS A 25 16.06 6.08 -13.07
N PRO A 26 15.22 5.85 -12.07
CA PRO A 26 14.95 4.50 -11.59
C PRO A 26 14.21 3.68 -12.64
N ASP A 27 14.54 2.39 -12.78
CA ASP A 27 13.77 1.46 -13.62
C ASP A 27 12.37 1.24 -13.07
N VAL A 28 12.25 1.17 -11.73
CA VAL A 28 10.96 1.05 -11.03
C VAL A 28 10.89 2.12 -9.93
N LEU A 29 9.80 2.89 -9.94
CA LEU A 29 9.49 3.88 -8.92
C LEU A 29 8.24 3.43 -8.15
N VAL A 30 8.41 3.14 -6.86
CA VAL A 30 7.33 2.63 -5.98
C VAL A 30 6.71 3.79 -5.21
N LEU A 31 5.40 3.99 -5.37
CA LEU A 31 4.62 5.01 -4.67
C LEU A 31 4.09 4.44 -3.34
N CYS A 32 4.71 4.83 -2.23
CA CYS A 32 4.37 4.39 -0.88
C CYS A 32 3.65 5.47 -0.06
N ASN A 33 3.12 6.49 -0.71
CA ASN A 33 2.43 7.58 -0.06
C ASN A 33 0.97 7.23 0.28
N PRO A 34 0.33 7.94 1.23
CA PRO A 34 -1.09 7.80 1.48
C PRO A 34 -1.94 8.03 0.22
N LEU A 35 -3.01 7.24 0.04
CA LEU A 35 -3.88 7.29 -1.14
C LEU A 35 -4.45 8.70 -1.42
N LYS A 36 -4.74 9.47 -0.36
CA LYS A 36 -5.22 10.86 -0.48
C LYS A 36 -4.20 11.81 -1.10
N ALA A 37 -2.91 11.53 -0.96
CA ALA A 37 -1.82 12.35 -1.53
C ALA A 37 -1.45 11.93 -2.97
N MET A 38 -1.95 10.77 -3.44
CA MET A 38 -1.59 10.19 -4.72
C MET A 38 -1.78 11.15 -5.91
N PRO A 39 -2.94 11.84 -6.08
CA PRO A 39 -3.14 12.74 -7.22
C PRO A 39 -2.13 13.88 -7.26
N GLN A 40 -1.80 14.46 -6.10
CA GLN A 40 -0.83 15.54 -6.01
C GLN A 40 0.58 15.07 -6.37
N ILE A 41 0.97 13.90 -5.88
CA ILE A 41 2.30 13.32 -6.13
C ILE A 41 2.44 12.93 -7.61
N LEU A 42 1.44 12.28 -8.18
CA LEU A 42 1.43 11.91 -9.61
C LEU A 42 1.52 13.14 -10.51
N GLY A 43 0.76 14.21 -10.20
CA GLY A 43 0.81 15.46 -10.94
C GLY A 43 2.19 16.14 -10.87
N ALA A 44 2.86 16.07 -9.71
CA ALA A 44 4.20 16.61 -9.52
C ALA A 44 5.30 15.74 -10.17
N LEU A 45 5.12 14.42 -10.21
CA LEU A 45 6.05 13.48 -10.84
C LEU A 45 6.02 13.52 -12.36
N LYS A 46 4.85 13.68 -12.96
CA LYS A 46 4.67 13.59 -14.42
C LYS A 46 5.70 14.39 -15.23
N PRO A 47 5.97 15.68 -14.94
CA PRO A 47 6.94 16.48 -15.70
C PRO A 47 8.40 16.12 -15.41
N LEU A 48 8.67 15.25 -14.43
CA LEU A 48 10.02 14.97 -13.94
C LEU A 48 10.54 13.60 -14.39
N ILE A 49 9.67 12.61 -14.50
CA ILE A 49 10.08 11.24 -14.82
C ILE A 49 10.18 10.99 -16.31
N ASP A 50 11.14 10.16 -16.68
CA ASP A 50 11.24 9.61 -18.03
C ASP A 50 10.35 8.38 -18.13
N THR A 51 9.16 8.55 -18.71
CA THR A 51 8.16 7.48 -18.83
C THR A 51 8.54 6.36 -19.79
N ASP A 52 9.54 6.55 -20.64
CA ASP A 52 10.06 5.50 -21.52
C ASP A 52 10.97 4.54 -20.73
N ILE A 53 11.58 5.01 -19.65
CA ILE A 53 12.49 4.24 -18.78
C ILE A 53 11.77 3.75 -17.53
N THR A 54 11.18 4.67 -16.75
CA THR A 54 10.66 4.41 -15.42
C THR A 54 9.30 3.73 -15.46
N THR A 55 9.19 2.58 -14.81
CA THR A 55 7.91 1.94 -14.50
C THR A 55 7.41 2.45 -13.16
N LEU A 56 6.17 2.94 -13.12
CA LEU A 56 5.50 3.30 -11.87
C LEU A 56 4.77 2.09 -11.29
N THR A 57 4.87 1.92 -9.99
CA THR A 57 4.03 1.00 -9.22
C THR A 57 3.68 1.61 -7.87
N ASP A 58 2.76 1.01 -7.14
CA ASP A 58 2.35 1.46 -5.82
C ASP A 58 2.17 0.29 -4.86
N VAL A 59 1.91 0.58 -3.60
CA VAL A 59 1.64 -0.41 -2.54
C VAL A 59 0.27 -0.22 -1.90
N GLY A 60 -0.59 0.58 -2.50
CA GLY A 60 -1.91 0.93 -1.96
C GLY A 60 -2.86 -0.26 -1.88
N SER A 61 -3.74 -0.25 -0.90
CA SER A 61 -4.71 -1.31 -0.64
C SER A 61 -5.94 -1.30 -1.56
N VAL A 62 -6.09 -0.28 -2.41
CA VAL A 62 -7.18 -0.14 -3.40
C VAL A 62 -6.57 0.13 -4.76
N LYS A 63 -6.87 -0.70 -5.75
CA LYS A 63 -6.22 -0.63 -7.07
C LYS A 63 -7.00 0.18 -8.11
N ALA A 64 -8.30 -0.03 -8.23
CA ALA A 64 -9.11 0.67 -9.24
C ALA A 64 -9.03 2.19 -9.08
N MET A 65 -9.14 2.71 -7.85
CA MET A 65 -9.05 4.14 -7.59
C MET A 65 -7.65 4.70 -7.95
N VAL A 66 -6.58 3.98 -7.62
CA VAL A 66 -5.21 4.43 -7.95
C VAL A 66 -5.01 4.45 -9.46
N ARG A 67 -5.45 3.42 -10.19
CA ARG A 67 -5.38 3.38 -11.66
C ARG A 67 -6.13 4.57 -12.29
N GLU A 68 -7.32 4.90 -11.82
CA GLU A 68 -8.06 6.07 -12.32
C GLU A 68 -7.30 7.38 -12.05
N GLN A 69 -6.63 7.51 -10.91
CA GLN A 69 -5.80 8.68 -10.61
C GLN A 69 -4.57 8.77 -11.52
N VAL A 70 -3.91 7.64 -11.78
CA VAL A 70 -2.77 7.54 -12.72
C VAL A 70 -3.21 7.90 -14.13
N LYS A 71 -4.36 7.36 -14.58
CA LYS A 71 -4.95 7.63 -15.88
C LYS A 71 -5.33 9.11 -16.04
N ALA A 72 -5.90 9.72 -14.99
CA ALA A 72 -6.28 11.14 -15.02
C ALA A 72 -5.11 12.09 -15.29
N VAL A 73 -3.87 11.68 -14.94
CA VAL A 73 -2.64 12.43 -15.27
C VAL A 73 -1.93 11.92 -16.53
N GLY A 74 -2.41 10.85 -17.19
CA GLY A 74 -1.86 10.28 -18.41
C GLY A 74 -0.54 9.54 -18.18
N LEU A 75 -0.43 8.77 -17.10
CA LEU A 75 0.73 7.93 -16.76
C LEU A 75 0.42 6.42 -16.81
N GLU A 76 -0.75 6.04 -17.32
CA GLU A 76 -1.21 4.64 -17.35
C GLU A 76 -0.31 3.72 -18.15
N HIS A 77 0.33 4.21 -19.20
CA HIS A 77 1.21 3.44 -20.07
C HIS A 77 2.50 2.97 -19.38
N CYS A 78 2.93 3.64 -18.34
CA CYS A 78 4.10 3.25 -17.54
C CYS A 78 3.75 2.71 -16.14
N TYR A 79 2.47 2.47 -15.84
CA TYR A 79 2.02 2.06 -14.52
C TYR A 79 1.58 0.60 -14.46
N VAL A 80 1.96 -0.07 -13.39
CA VAL A 80 1.51 -1.42 -13.01
C VAL A 80 1.13 -1.38 -11.54
N GLY A 81 -0.13 -1.62 -11.20
CA GLY A 81 -0.59 -1.62 -9.83
C GLY A 81 -0.03 -2.80 -9.04
N ALA A 82 0.36 -2.58 -7.80
CA ALA A 82 0.76 -3.65 -6.90
C ALA A 82 0.22 -3.40 -5.48
N HIS A 83 0.06 -4.48 -4.72
CA HIS A 83 -0.35 -4.43 -3.32
C HIS A 83 0.28 -5.58 -2.55
N PRO A 84 1.22 -5.33 -1.63
CA PRO A 84 1.71 -6.34 -0.71
C PRO A 84 0.60 -6.71 0.27
N MET A 85 0.23 -7.99 0.33
CA MET A 85 -0.80 -8.49 1.27
C MET A 85 -0.18 -8.66 2.66
N ALA A 86 0.44 -7.61 3.15
CA ALA A 86 1.09 -7.52 4.46
C ALA A 86 0.99 -6.09 4.99
N GLY A 87 0.91 -5.94 6.30
CA GLY A 87 0.83 -4.65 6.98
C GLY A 87 0.62 -4.86 8.47
N ASN A 88 0.80 -3.80 9.23
CA ASN A 88 0.47 -3.75 10.66
C ASN A 88 -0.19 -2.40 10.99
N GLU A 89 -0.62 -2.26 12.22
CA GLU A 89 -1.29 -1.07 12.75
C GLU A 89 -0.33 0.05 13.16
N LEU A 90 0.96 -0.14 12.97
CA LEU A 90 1.99 0.82 13.39
C LEU A 90 2.28 1.82 12.26
N SER A 91 2.79 2.98 12.61
CA SER A 91 3.16 4.02 11.67
C SER A 91 4.47 4.71 12.04
N GLY A 92 5.10 5.33 11.05
CA GLY A 92 6.38 6.02 11.22
C GLY A 92 7.60 5.13 11.05
N TRP A 93 8.76 5.76 10.90
CA TRP A 93 10.03 5.04 10.66
C TRP A 93 10.42 4.13 11.82
N GLU A 94 10.18 4.55 13.05
CA GLU A 94 10.49 3.77 14.26
C GLU A 94 9.72 2.44 14.35
N SER A 95 8.66 2.30 13.59
CA SER A 95 7.84 1.08 13.50
C SER A 95 8.12 0.27 12.24
N SER A 96 9.13 0.67 11.46
CA SER A 96 9.50 -0.08 10.25
C SER A 96 10.08 -1.45 10.63
N ASP A 97 9.64 -2.48 9.92
CA ASP A 97 10.11 -3.84 10.08
C ASP A 97 10.66 -4.32 8.72
N PRO A 98 11.98 -4.55 8.60
CA PRO A 98 12.58 -5.00 7.35
C PRO A 98 12.10 -6.40 6.92
N THR A 99 11.51 -7.17 7.84
CA THR A 99 10.99 -8.51 7.58
C THR A 99 9.49 -8.55 7.27
N LEU A 100 8.80 -7.41 7.31
CA LEU A 100 7.36 -7.31 7.11
C LEU A 100 6.86 -8.00 5.83
N TYR A 101 7.67 -7.98 4.80
CA TYR A 101 7.32 -8.57 3.50
C TYR A 101 7.91 -9.95 3.25
N ASP A 102 8.65 -10.55 4.20
CA ASP A 102 9.29 -11.84 4.01
C ASP A 102 8.26 -12.94 3.69
N GLY A 103 8.36 -13.52 2.49
CA GLY A 103 7.44 -14.53 2.00
C GLY A 103 6.02 -14.04 1.74
N ALA A 104 5.76 -12.73 1.75
CA ALA A 104 4.45 -12.15 1.49
C ALA A 104 3.93 -12.50 0.10
N LEU A 105 2.60 -12.52 -0.03
CA LEU A 105 1.94 -12.55 -1.32
C LEU A 105 1.67 -11.12 -1.79
N TRP A 106 2.09 -10.80 -3.02
CA TRP A 106 1.75 -9.53 -3.66
C TRP A 106 0.69 -9.75 -4.72
N ALA A 107 -0.30 -8.89 -4.77
CA ALA A 107 -1.18 -8.75 -5.90
C ALA A 107 -0.53 -7.78 -6.91
N ILE A 108 -0.41 -8.19 -8.17
CA ILE A 108 -0.13 -7.30 -9.30
C ILE A 108 -1.40 -7.17 -10.12
N THR A 109 -1.82 -5.93 -10.39
CA THR A 109 -3.01 -5.71 -11.21
C THR A 109 -2.65 -5.22 -12.62
N VAL A 110 -3.27 -5.86 -13.59
CA VAL A 110 -3.06 -5.63 -15.03
C VAL A 110 -4.39 -5.44 -15.76
N ASP A 111 -4.33 -4.80 -16.91
CA ASP A 111 -5.41 -4.69 -17.88
C ASP A 111 -4.89 -4.96 -19.29
N GLU A 112 -5.75 -4.82 -20.31
CA GLU A 112 -5.39 -5.04 -21.73
C GLU A 112 -4.34 -4.07 -22.26
N ASN A 113 -4.10 -2.95 -21.58
CA ASN A 113 -3.13 -1.92 -21.97
C ASN A 113 -1.80 -2.04 -21.22
N THR A 114 -1.71 -2.96 -20.27
CA THR A 114 -0.50 -3.14 -19.46
C THR A 114 0.63 -3.73 -20.29
N GLU A 115 1.68 -2.98 -20.51
CA GLU A 115 2.84 -3.44 -21.27
C GLU A 115 3.58 -4.56 -20.54
N TYR A 116 3.89 -5.66 -21.25
CA TYR A 116 4.60 -6.81 -20.68
C TYR A 116 5.94 -6.45 -20.01
N GLN A 117 6.70 -5.52 -20.59
CA GLN A 117 8.00 -5.11 -20.02
C GLN A 117 7.82 -4.41 -18.67
N ARG A 118 6.78 -3.60 -18.51
CA ARG A 118 6.43 -2.93 -17.26
C ARG A 118 6.00 -3.93 -16.20
N PHE A 119 5.10 -4.85 -16.57
CA PHE A 119 4.72 -5.96 -15.70
C PHE A 119 5.94 -6.76 -15.26
N ARG A 120 6.82 -7.13 -16.18
CA ARG A 120 8.03 -7.91 -15.88
C ARG A 120 8.95 -7.17 -14.89
N ALA A 121 9.15 -5.86 -15.06
CA ALA A 121 9.99 -5.07 -14.15
C ALA A 121 9.48 -5.15 -12.70
N VAL A 122 8.16 -4.95 -12.49
CA VAL A 122 7.55 -5.05 -11.15
C VAL A 122 7.57 -6.48 -10.62
N ALA A 123 7.27 -7.48 -11.47
CA ALA A 123 7.31 -8.89 -11.08
C ALA A 123 8.73 -9.33 -10.66
N THR A 124 9.76 -8.93 -11.41
CA THR A 124 11.18 -9.19 -11.06
C THR A 124 11.55 -8.55 -9.72
N MET A 125 11.15 -7.30 -9.49
CA MET A 125 11.36 -6.66 -8.19
C MET A 125 10.75 -7.48 -7.04
N ILE A 126 9.52 -7.95 -7.19
CA ILE A 126 8.80 -8.69 -6.15
C ILE A 126 9.39 -10.09 -5.94
N VAL A 127 9.62 -10.84 -7.02
CA VAL A 127 9.99 -12.26 -6.93
C VAL A 127 11.50 -12.43 -6.76
N ASP A 128 12.30 -11.77 -7.58
CA ASP A 128 13.73 -12.04 -7.64
C ASP A 128 14.52 -11.20 -6.59
N HIS A 129 14.08 -9.96 -6.33
CA HIS A 129 14.79 -9.08 -5.41
C HIS A 129 14.21 -9.10 -4.00
N CYS A 130 12.87 -9.20 -3.84
CA CYS A 130 12.24 -9.29 -2.52
C CYS A 130 11.94 -10.73 -2.08
N SER A 131 12.22 -11.75 -2.91
CA SER A 131 11.96 -13.18 -2.62
C SER A 131 10.51 -13.47 -2.22
N ASN A 132 9.56 -12.71 -2.76
CA ASN A 132 8.14 -12.78 -2.46
C ASN A 132 7.37 -13.57 -3.54
N ARG A 133 6.12 -13.90 -3.22
CA ARG A 133 5.19 -14.54 -4.15
C ARG A 133 4.29 -13.49 -4.79
N LEU A 134 3.75 -13.76 -5.95
CA LEU A 134 2.77 -12.88 -6.60
C LEU A 134 1.55 -13.64 -7.11
N ILE A 135 0.44 -12.89 -7.21
CA ILE A 135 -0.76 -13.28 -7.95
C ILE A 135 -1.10 -12.14 -8.91
N VAL A 136 -1.55 -12.49 -10.11
CA VAL A 136 -1.91 -11.52 -11.15
C VAL A 136 -3.42 -11.55 -11.36
N LEU A 137 -4.06 -10.38 -11.33
CA LEU A 137 -5.51 -10.24 -11.49
C LEU A 137 -5.85 -8.84 -12.04
N ASP A 138 -7.12 -8.57 -12.28
CA ASP A 138 -7.59 -7.21 -12.61
C ASP A 138 -7.88 -6.39 -11.34
N ASP A 139 -7.93 -5.06 -11.48
CA ASP A 139 -8.16 -4.13 -10.36
C ASP A 139 -9.50 -4.39 -9.66
N ALA A 140 -10.56 -4.67 -10.41
CA ALA A 140 -11.90 -4.87 -9.85
C ALA A 140 -11.99 -6.17 -9.05
N THR A 141 -11.35 -7.23 -9.51
CA THR A 141 -11.25 -8.50 -8.78
C THR A 141 -10.43 -8.32 -7.51
N HIS A 142 -9.27 -7.62 -7.61
CA HIS A 142 -8.48 -7.28 -6.44
C HIS A 142 -9.31 -6.56 -5.37
N ASP A 143 -9.98 -5.46 -5.75
CA ASP A 143 -10.68 -4.60 -4.81
C ASP A 143 -11.88 -5.33 -4.16
N ARG A 144 -12.60 -6.18 -4.92
CA ARG A 144 -13.68 -7.02 -4.35
C ARG A 144 -13.13 -8.03 -3.33
N CYS A 145 -12.00 -8.68 -3.64
CA CYS A 145 -11.39 -9.62 -2.71
C CYS A 145 -10.84 -8.91 -1.47
N ALA A 146 -10.14 -7.80 -1.62
CA ALA A 146 -9.63 -7.00 -0.50
C ALA A 146 -10.77 -6.46 0.38
N ALA A 147 -11.87 -6.03 -0.21
CA ALA A 147 -13.07 -5.64 0.53
C ALA A 147 -13.61 -6.78 1.41
N LEU A 148 -13.67 -7.99 0.87
CA LEU A 148 -14.19 -9.14 1.58
C LEU A 148 -13.29 -9.59 2.75
N ILE A 149 -11.97 -9.67 2.53
CA ILE A 149 -11.06 -10.29 3.49
C ILE A 149 -10.38 -9.29 4.44
N SER A 150 -10.44 -8.00 4.13
CA SER A 150 -9.80 -6.93 4.92
C SER A 150 -10.79 -5.85 5.34
N HIS A 151 -11.43 -5.15 4.41
CA HIS A 151 -12.26 -3.99 4.75
C HIS A 151 -13.53 -4.38 5.53
N MET A 152 -14.20 -5.47 5.16
CA MET A 152 -15.37 -5.95 5.88
C MET A 152 -15.06 -6.32 7.34
N PRO A 153 -13.98 -7.06 7.66
CA PRO A 153 -13.57 -7.28 9.04
C PRO A 153 -13.35 -5.99 9.84
N HIS A 154 -12.75 -4.94 9.25
CA HIS A 154 -12.60 -3.65 9.91
C HIS A 154 -13.95 -2.99 10.24
N VAL A 155 -14.89 -3.00 9.28
CA VAL A 155 -16.23 -2.45 9.50
C VAL A 155 -16.97 -3.19 10.62
N ILE A 156 -16.91 -4.53 10.61
CA ILE A 156 -17.53 -5.35 11.65
C ILE A 156 -16.90 -5.07 13.02
N SER A 157 -15.58 -5.05 13.09
CA SER A 157 -14.82 -4.77 14.32
C SER A 157 -15.18 -3.39 14.89
N THR A 158 -15.22 -2.37 14.04
CA THR A 158 -15.62 -1.00 14.43
C THR A 158 -17.08 -0.97 14.93
N ALA A 159 -17.99 -1.67 14.26
CA ALA A 159 -19.39 -1.75 14.68
C ALA A 159 -19.52 -2.42 16.05
N MET A 160 -18.76 -3.47 16.33
CA MET A 160 -18.73 -4.14 17.64
C MET A 160 -18.26 -3.19 18.75
N ILE A 161 -17.21 -2.42 18.51
CA ILE A 161 -16.71 -1.42 19.46
C ILE A 161 -17.78 -0.34 19.71
N ASN A 162 -18.39 0.18 18.66
CA ASN A 162 -19.42 1.21 18.78
C ASN A 162 -20.62 0.71 19.59
N GLU A 163 -21.06 -0.54 19.40
CA GLU A 163 -22.12 -1.18 20.17
C GLU A 163 -21.74 -1.31 21.65
N LEU A 164 -20.50 -1.73 21.94
CA LEU A 164 -20.02 -1.77 23.32
C LEU A 164 -20.04 -0.38 23.97
N VAL A 165 -19.54 0.63 23.29
CA VAL A 165 -19.46 2.01 23.80
C VAL A 165 -20.86 2.58 24.09
N ALA A 166 -21.84 2.27 23.25
CA ALA A 166 -23.22 2.70 23.41
C ALA A 166 -23.99 1.95 24.51
N ASN A 167 -23.49 0.78 24.96
CA ASN A 167 -24.19 -0.07 25.89
C ASN A 167 -24.17 0.49 27.32
N PRO A 168 -25.31 0.54 28.05
CA PRO A 168 -25.36 0.99 29.45
C PRO A 168 -24.44 0.19 30.39
N ASN A 169 -24.21 -1.09 30.10
CA ASN A 169 -23.39 -1.99 30.88
C ASN A 169 -21.94 -2.11 30.34
N ARG A 170 -21.47 -1.13 29.53
CA ARG A 170 -20.17 -1.22 28.82
C ARG A 170 -18.99 -1.57 29.73
N ASN A 171 -18.95 -1.03 30.96
CA ASN A 171 -17.85 -1.29 31.89
C ASN A 171 -17.83 -2.76 32.36
N ILE A 172 -19.02 -3.33 32.61
CA ILE A 172 -19.15 -4.74 32.98
C ILE A 172 -18.80 -5.63 31.79
N ALA A 173 -19.35 -5.32 30.62
CA ALA A 173 -19.07 -6.06 29.38
C ALA A 173 -17.58 -6.03 29.03
N ALA A 174 -16.93 -4.86 29.14
CA ALA A 174 -15.50 -4.74 28.93
C ALA A 174 -14.67 -5.55 29.95
N ALA A 175 -15.08 -5.59 31.23
CA ALA A 175 -14.43 -6.40 32.24
C ALA A 175 -14.58 -7.92 31.99
N LEU A 176 -15.64 -8.33 31.34
CA LEU A 176 -15.89 -9.73 30.97
C LEU A 176 -15.26 -10.10 29.61
N ALA A 177 -14.69 -9.14 28.88
CA ALA A 177 -14.12 -9.36 27.56
C ALA A 177 -12.90 -10.32 27.65
N ALA A 178 -12.96 -11.38 26.86
CA ALA A 178 -11.95 -12.44 26.79
C ALA A 178 -11.35 -12.54 25.37
N GLY A 179 -10.69 -13.66 25.06
CA GLY A 179 -9.95 -13.87 23.84
C GLY A 179 -10.73 -13.56 22.56
N SER A 180 -11.93 -14.11 22.41
CA SER A 180 -12.73 -13.89 21.20
C SER A 180 -13.08 -12.43 20.95
N TRP A 181 -13.39 -11.65 22.00
CA TRP A 181 -13.59 -10.21 21.87
C TRP A 181 -12.34 -9.52 21.39
N ARG A 182 -11.18 -9.82 22.01
CA ARG A 182 -9.89 -9.23 21.65
C ARG A 182 -9.52 -9.54 20.20
N ASP A 183 -9.68 -10.79 19.79
CA ASP A 183 -9.34 -11.23 18.43
C ASP A 183 -10.20 -10.52 17.38
N MET A 184 -11.51 -10.40 17.64
CA MET A 184 -12.45 -9.76 16.72
C MET A 184 -12.33 -8.23 16.67
N THR A 185 -11.84 -7.58 17.72
CA THR A 185 -11.78 -6.11 17.79
C THR A 185 -10.37 -5.54 17.59
N ARG A 186 -9.35 -6.38 17.48
CA ARG A 186 -7.97 -5.96 17.28
C ARG A 186 -7.81 -5.03 16.07
N VAL A 187 -8.46 -5.35 14.97
CA VAL A 187 -8.36 -4.58 13.72
C VAL A 187 -9.06 -3.21 13.79
N ALA A 188 -9.89 -2.92 14.80
CA ALA A 188 -10.47 -1.61 15.04
C ALA A 188 -9.49 -0.62 15.71
N LEU A 189 -8.29 -1.07 16.07
CA LEU A 189 -7.24 -0.21 16.66
C LEU A 189 -6.40 0.50 15.59
N THR A 190 -6.64 0.20 14.32
CA THR A 190 -5.98 0.88 13.20
C THR A 190 -6.69 2.19 12.87
N ASP A 191 -5.92 3.26 12.63
CA ASP A 191 -6.42 4.59 12.22
C ASP A 191 -7.04 4.60 10.81
#